data_aa9f04dd99d50726a2656b7056ac9218
#
_entry.id   aa9f04dd99d50726a2656b7056ac9218
#
_cell.length_a   1.000
_cell.length_b   1.000
_cell.length_c   1.000
_cell.angle_alpha   90.00
_cell.angle_beta   90.00
_cell.angle_gamma   90.00
#
_symmetry.space_group_name_H-M   'P 1'
#
loop_
_entity.id
_entity.type
_entity.pdbx_description
1 polymer ?
#
loop_
_entity_poly.entity_id
_entity_poly.type
_entity_poly.pdbx_seq_one_letter_code
_entity_poly.pdbx_strand_id
1 'polypeptide(L)'
;MATIKDVANDAGVAVGTVSKVLNGHHVSAENKRKVEESVARLGYQMNYYARGLKTRYTYTVAVIVPDILTPFFACLVYYIEQELYWYGYRMFLCQSLREAKKDAYYLQLACQNKVDGILGITFNTTELSQAGDTPVVMIDRHLANSVCVTSDNFHGGSWQCRS
;
A
#
# COMPACT_ATOMS: atom_id res chain seq x y z
N MET A 1 2.18 -19.83 16.28
CA MET A 1 2.17 -18.37 16.11
C MET A 1 1.06 -17.83 16.99
N ALA A 2 1.35 -16.89 17.90
CA ALA A 2 0.33 -16.35 18.81
C ALA A 2 -0.77 -15.62 18.01
N THR A 3 -1.99 -15.71 18.47
CA THR A 3 -3.18 -15.05 17.90
C THR A 3 -3.63 -13.88 18.78
N ILE A 4 -4.48 -12.99 18.24
CA ILE A 4 -5.08 -11.91 19.04
C ILE A 4 -5.91 -12.43 20.23
N LYS A 5 -6.45 -13.64 20.12
CA LYS A 5 -7.17 -14.30 21.22
C LYS A 5 -6.22 -14.73 22.33
N ASP A 6 -5.02 -15.20 21.98
CA ASP A 6 -4.01 -15.60 22.96
C ASP A 6 -3.52 -14.37 23.74
N VAL A 7 -3.30 -13.24 23.05
CA VAL A 7 -2.96 -11.96 23.70
C VAL A 7 -4.07 -11.49 24.64
N ALA A 8 -5.33 -11.61 24.23
CA ALA A 8 -6.48 -11.22 25.05
C ALA A 8 -6.58 -12.06 26.33
N ASN A 9 -6.41 -13.37 26.20
CA ASN A 9 -6.44 -14.31 27.33
C ASN A 9 -5.27 -14.04 28.29
N ASP A 10 -4.06 -13.86 27.77
CA ASP A 10 -2.85 -13.63 28.55
C ASP A 10 -2.84 -12.26 29.26
N ALA A 11 -3.38 -11.22 28.60
CA ALA A 11 -3.55 -9.88 29.18
C ALA A 11 -4.76 -9.74 30.10
N GLY A 12 -5.65 -10.73 30.14
CA GLY A 12 -6.88 -10.70 30.95
C GLY A 12 -7.88 -9.63 30.48
N VAL A 13 -7.96 -9.36 29.18
CA VAL A 13 -8.85 -8.35 28.60
C VAL A 13 -9.66 -8.91 27.44
N ALA A 14 -10.73 -8.22 27.05
CA ALA A 14 -11.50 -8.61 25.87
C ALA A 14 -10.68 -8.43 24.58
N VAL A 15 -10.92 -9.29 23.57
CA VAL A 15 -10.30 -9.20 22.24
C VAL A 15 -10.50 -7.81 21.61
N GLY A 16 -11.66 -7.18 21.84
CA GLY A 16 -11.94 -5.81 21.40
C GLY A 16 -11.01 -4.77 22.03
N THR A 17 -10.59 -4.96 23.28
CA THR A 17 -9.63 -4.08 23.96
C THR A 17 -8.25 -4.24 23.37
N VAL A 18 -7.78 -5.47 23.10
CA VAL A 18 -6.52 -5.73 22.39
C VAL A 18 -6.53 -5.04 21.03
N SER A 19 -7.62 -5.22 20.27
CA SER A 19 -7.77 -4.58 18.97
C SER A 19 -7.69 -3.04 19.04
N LYS A 20 -8.32 -2.42 20.04
CA LYS A 20 -8.25 -0.96 20.26
C LYS A 20 -6.82 -0.49 20.54
N VAL A 21 -6.10 -1.19 21.44
CA VAL A 21 -4.69 -0.86 21.78
C VAL A 21 -3.83 -0.95 20.54
N LEU A 22 -3.90 -2.07 19.80
CA LEU A 22 -3.08 -2.30 18.60
C LEU A 22 -3.38 -1.32 17.45
N ASN A 23 -4.57 -0.71 17.44
CA ASN A 23 -4.96 0.29 16.46
C ASN A 23 -4.79 1.74 16.94
N GLY A 24 -4.16 1.95 18.10
CA GLY A 24 -3.92 3.29 18.63
C GLY A 24 -5.18 4.01 19.15
N HIS A 25 -6.29 3.30 19.33
CA HIS A 25 -7.50 3.89 19.91
C HIS A 25 -7.36 4.06 21.42
N HIS A 26 -8.08 5.03 21.94
CA HIS A 26 -8.05 5.34 23.38
C HIS A 26 -8.60 4.15 24.21
N VAL A 27 -7.80 3.73 25.18
CA VAL A 27 -8.13 2.76 26.24
C VAL A 27 -7.51 3.24 27.54
N SER A 28 -7.89 2.65 28.68
CA SER A 28 -7.24 2.98 29.95
C SER A 28 -5.74 2.64 29.91
N ALA A 29 -4.93 3.43 30.61
CA ALA A 29 -3.47 3.22 30.67
C ALA A 29 -3.11 1.82 31.19
N GLU A 30 -3.88 1.30 32.15
CA GLU A 30 -3.71 -0.05 32.67
C GLU A 30 -3.92 -1.15 31.62
N ASN A 31 -5.00 -1.05 30.84
CA ASN A 31 -5.28 -2.03 29.77
C ASN A 31 -4.26 -1.94 28.64
N LYS A 32 -3.80 -0.73 28.30
CA LYS A 32 -2.75 -0.52 27.31
C LYS A 32 -1.46 -1.24 27.73
N ARG A 33 -1.01 -1.02 28.98
CA ARG A 33 0.19 -1.65 29.53
C ARG A 33 0.06 -3.18 29.52
N LYS A 34 -1.06 -3.75 30.01
CA LYS A 34 -1.31 -5.22 30.04
C LYS A 34 -1.20 -5.83 28.65
N VAL A 35 -1.77 -5.17 27.64
CA VAL A 35 -1.76 -5.67 26.27
C VAL A 35 -0.34 -5.57 25.68
N GLU A 36 0.36 -4.46 25.87
CA GLU A 36 1.74 -4.27 25.34
C GLU A 36 2.70 -5.30 25.95
N GLU A 37 2.62 -5.55 27.26
CA GLU A 37 3.41 -6.60 27.94
C GLU A 37 3.11 -8.00 27.40
N SER A 38 1.82 -8.31 27.17
CA SER A 38 1.40 -9.60 26.63
C SER A 38 1.87 -9.78 25.17
N VAL A 39 1.77 -8.74 24.34
CA VAL A 39 2.27 -8.73 22.97
C VAL A 39 3.78 -9.04 22.93
N ALA A 40 4.54 -8.38 23.80
CA ALA A 40 5.99 -8.60 23.88
C ALA A 40 6.32 -10.03 24.36
N ARG A 41 5.64 -10.53 25.40
CA ARG A 41 5.87 -11.86 25.97
C ARG A 41 5.53 -12.99 25.01
N LEU A 42 4.44 -12.85 24.26
CA LEU A 42 3.98 -13.87 23.30
C LEU A 42 4.63 -13.75 21.93
N GLY A 43 5.44 -12.70 21.70
CA GLY A 43 5.99 -12.41 20.38
C GLY A 43 4.91 -12.20 19.32
N TYR A 44 3.75 -11.65 19.73
CA TYR A 44 2.63 -11.47 18.81
C TYR A 44 2.95 -10.43 17.75
N GLN A 45 2.79 -10.83 16.50
CA GLN A 45 2.88 -9.92 15.36
C GLN A 45 1.49 -9.71 14.76
N MET A 46 1.14 -8.43 14.57
CA MET A 46 -0.15 -8.09 13.98
C MET A 46 -0.24 -8.63 12.55
N ASN A 47 -1.24 -9.46 12.30
CA ASN A 47 -1.54 -9.91 10.94
C ASN A 47 -2.37 -8.84 10.23
N TYR A 48 -1.71 -8.05 9.39
CA TYR A 48 -2.33 -6.98 8.61
C TYR A 48 -3.40 -7.49 7.63
N TYR A 49 -3.27 -8.72 7.11
CA TYR A 49 -4.28 -9.33 6.25
C TYR A 49 -5.57 -9.63 7.02
N ALA A 50 -5.45 -10.17 8.25
CA ALA A 50 -6.61 -10.40 9.12
C ALA A 50 -7.29 -9.08 9.55
N ARG A 51 -6.52 -7.99 9.69
CA ARG A 51 -7.03 -6.64 9.92
C ARG A 51 -7.81 -6.14 8.72
N GLY A 52 -7.28 -6.26 7.51
CA GLY A 52 -7.91 -5.83 6.26
C GLY A 52 -9.29 -6.46 6.03
N LEU A 53 -9.47 -7.73 6.41
CA LEU A 53 -10.78 -8.40 6.35
C LEU A 53 -11.86 -7.72 7.23
N LYS A 54 -11.45 -7.07 8.32
CA LYS A 54 -12.37 -6.41 9.26
C LYS A 54 -12.59 -4.93 8.95
N THR A 55 -11.57 -4.24 8.44
CA THR A 55 -11.59 -2.79 8.19
C THR A 55 -11.88 -2.43 6.73
N ARG A 56 -11.90 -3.38 5.81
CA ARG A 56 -11.91 -3.23 4.34
C ARG A 56 -10.65 -2.55 3.75
N TYR A 57 -9.69 -2.15 4.58
CA TYR A 57 -8.43 -1.53 4.15
C TYR A 57 -7.24 -2.37 4.57
N THR A 58 -6.32 -2.61 3.63
CA THR A 58 -5.09 -3.36 3.88
C THR A 58 -3.91 -2.43 4.21
N TYR A 59 -4.10 -1.12 4.03
CA TYR A 59 -3.05 -0.11 4.12
C TYR A 59 -1.85 -0.47 3.23
N THR A 60 -2.15 -0.94 2.03
CA THR A 60 -1.15 -1.34 1.05
C THR A 60 -1.50 -0.76 -0.32
N VAL A 61 -0.55 -0.12 -0.97
CA VAL A 61 -0.64 0.38 -2.35
C VAL A 61 0.35 -0.38 -3.20
N ALA A 62 -0.10 -0.91 -4.34
CA ALA A 62 0.78 -1.50 -5.34
C ALA A 62 1.34 -0.39 -6.24
N VAL A 63 2.65 -0.40 -6.46
CA VAL A 63 3.34 0.52 -7.36
C VAL A 63 3.99 -0.31 -8.45
N ILE A 64 3.50 -0.16 -9.69
CA ILE A 64 3.96 -0.96 -10.84
C ILE A 64 4.69 -0.04 -11.81
N VAL A 65 5.99 -0.28 -11.93
CA VAL A 65 6.92 0.55 -12.74
C VAL A 65 7.57 -0.28 -13.83
N PRO A 66 8.03 0.34 -14.93
CA PRO A 66 8.74 -0.35 -15.99
C PRO A 66 10.03 -1.01 -15.51
N ASP A 67 10.86 -0.23 -14.83
CA ASP A 67 12.11 -0.69 -14.24
C ASP A 67 12.55 0.26 -13.11
N ILE A 68 13.39 -0.24 -12.22
CA ILE A 68 13.92 0.52 -11.08
C ILE A 68 15.39 0.92 -11.27
N LEU A 69 16.00 0.58 -12.39
CA LEU A 69 17.39 0.93 -12.69
C LEU A 69 17.50 2.29 -13.37
N THR A 70 16.42 2.73 -14.03
CA THR A 70 16.36 4.07 -14.60
C THR A 70 16.25 5.11 -13.49
N PRO A 71 17.14 6.11 -13.41
CA PRO A 71 17.16 7.10 -12.32
C PRO A 71 15.83 7.81 -12.08
N PHE A 72 15.07 8.08 -13.14
CA PHE A 72 13.74 8.68 -13.04
C PHE A 72 12.78 7.81 -12.21
N PHE A 73 12.67 6.52 -12.55
CA PHE A 73 11.76 5.63 -11.82
C PHE A 73 12.26 5.33 -10.41
N ALA A 74 13.57 5.21 -10.21
CA ALA A 74 14.15 5.06 -8.88
C ALA A 74 13.78 6.24 -7.97
N CYS A 75 13.94 7.47 -8.47
CA CYS A 75 13.61 8.69 -7.76
C CYS A 75 12.09 8.77 -7.48
N LEU A 76 11.26 8.46 -8.46
CA LEU A 76 9.81 8.46 -8.34
C LEU A 76 9.34 7.47 -7.26
N VAL A 77 9.85 6.23 -7.31
CA VAL A 77 9.54 5.17 -6.33
C VAL A 77 9.97 5.59 -4.92
N TYR A 78 11.15 6.21 -4.79
CA TYR A 78 11.63 6.73 -3.52
C TYR A 78 10.65 7.73 -2.89
N TYR A 79 10.19 8.74 -3.65
CA TYR A 79 9.26 9.74 -3.11
C TYR A 79 7.86 9.15 -2.86
N ILE A 80 7.38 8.24 -3.70
CA ILE A 80 6.11 7.55 -3.47
C ILE A 80 6.18 6.76 -2.16
N GLU A 81 7.28 6.05 -1.91
CA GLU A 81 7.46 5.27 -0.68
C GLU A 81 7.44 6.16 0.56
N GLN A 82 8.16 7.30 0.54
CA GLN A 82 8.18 8.24 1.66
C GLN A 82 6.79 8.79 1.98
N GLU A 83 6.02 9.17 0.96
CA GLU A 83 4.66 9.64 1.14
C GLU A 83 3.73 8.54 1.66
N LEU A 84 3.79 7.34 1.11
CA LEU A 84 3.00 6.21 1.58
C LEU A 84 3.31 5.88 3.04
N TYR A 85 4.60 5.86 3.41
CA TYR A 85 5.04 5.64 4.79
C TYR A 85 4.47 6.71 5.74
N TRP A 86 4.52 8.00 5.35
CA TRP A 86 3.98 9.09 6.15
C TRP A 86 2.49 8.94 6.44
N TYR A 87 1.72 8.43 5.47
CA TYR A 87 0.29 8.13 5.62
C TYR A 87 0.00 6.75 6.22
N GLY A 88 1.01 6.00 6.66
CA GLY A 88 0.85 4.68 7.27
C GLY A 88 0.51 3.57 6.28
N TYR A 89 0.77 3.79 4.99
CA TYR A 89 0.64 2.78 3.95
C TYR A 89 1.95 2.04 3.71
N ARG A 90 1.83 0.80 3.23
CA ARG A 90 2.96 0.00 2.74
C ARG A 90 2.98 0.00 1.23
N MET A 91 4.16 0.03 0.66
CA MET A 91 4.34 -0.11 -0.77
C MET A 91 4.57 -1.58 -1.16
N PHE A 92 3.84 -2.04 -2.18
CA PHE A 92 4.07 -3.29 -2.86
C PHE A 92 4.64 -2.97 -4.25
N LEU A 93 5.97 -2.98 -4.37
CA LEU A 93 6.67 -2.59 -5.59
C LEU A 93 6.76 -3.77 -6.57
N CYS A 94 6.34 -3.54 -7.82
CA CYS A 94 6.41 -4.48 -8.93
C CYS A 94 7.16 -3.87 -10.11
N GLN A 95 7.99 -4.67 -10.75
CA GLN A 95 8.73 -4.26 -11.95
C GLN A 95 8.26 -5.07 -13.16
N SER A 96 7.64 -4.40 -14.13
CA SER A 96 7.00 -5.07 -15.27
C SER A 96 7.91 -5.24 -16.50
N LEU A 97 9.02 -4.51 -16.57
CA LEU A 97 9.94 -4.49 -17.72
C LEU A 97 9.23 -4.11 -19.05
N ARG A 98 8.15 -3.36 -18.98
CA ARG A 98 7.29 -3.01 -20.12
C ARG A 98 6.67 -4.23 -20.83
N GLU A 99 6.60 -5.36 -20.14
CA GLU A 99 6.00 -6.58 -20.66
C GLU A 99 4.51 -6.62 -20.26
N ALA A 100 3.60 -6.56 -21.24
CA ALA A 100 2.16 -6.60 -21.01
C ALA A 100 1.70 -7.81 -20.16
N LYS A 101 2.35 -8.97 -20.33
CA LYS A 101 2.07 -10.14 -19.50
C LYS A 101 2.40 -9.94 -18.02
N LYS A 102 3.48 -9.22 -17.72
CA LYS A 102 3.86 -8.90 -16.34
C LYS A 102 2.95 -7.82 -15.76
N ASP A 103 2.58 -6.82 -16.54
CA ASP A 103 1.61 -5.81 -16.13
C ASP A 103 0.30 -6.48 -15.72
N ALA A 104 -0.25 -7.36 -16.58
CA ALA A 104 -1.46 -8.12 -16.30
C ALA A 104 -1.32 -9.00 -15.03
N TYR A 105 -0.22 -9.72 -14.90
CA TYR A 105 0.08 -10.55 -13.74
C TYR A 105 0.12 -9.74 -12.43
N TYR A 106 0.81 -8.60 -12.41
CA TYR A 106 0.93 -7.77 -11.22
C TYR A 106 -0.37 -7.07 -10.87
N LEU A 107 -1.17 -6.66 -11.85
CA LEU A 107 -2.53 -6.15 -11.61
C LEU A 107 -3.39 -7.20 -10.92
N GLN A 108 -3.43 -8.42 -11.46
CA GLN A 108 -4.16 -9.53 -10.86
C GLN A 108 -3.65 -9.84 -9.44
N LEU A 109 -2.34 -9.87 -9.25
CA LEU A 109 -1.72 -10.11 -7.94
C LEU A 109 -2.08 -9.03 -6.91
N ALA A 110 -2.08 -7.76 -7.32
CA ALA A 110 -2.50 -6.65 -6.48
C ALA A 110 -3.97 -6.81 -6.03
N CYS A 111 -4.87 -7.14 -6.96
CA CYS A 111 -6.28 -7.40 -6.65
C CYS A 111 -6.46 -8.60 -5.71
N GLN A 112 -5.74 -9.70 -5.93
CA GLN A 112 -5.77 -10.89 -5.06
C GLN A 112 -5.30 -10.55 -3.64
N ASN A 113 -4.29 -9.69 -3.51
CA ASN A 113 -3.81 -9.20 -2.22
C ASN A 113 -4.68 -8.09 -1.63
N LYS A 114 -5.77 -7.70 -2.30
CA LYS A 114 -6.72 -6.68 -1.85
C LYS A 114 -6.03 -5.37 -1.48
N VAL A 115 -5.10 -4.92 -2.31
CA VAL A 115 -4.47 -3.61 -2.12
C VAL A 115 -5.53 -2.51 -2.20
N ASP A 116 -5.32 -1.42 -1.47
CA ASP A 116 -6.29 -0.32 -1.40
C ASP A 116 -6.23 0.58 -2.65
N GLY A 117 -5.15 0.49 -3.43
CA GLY A 117 -4.98 1.20 -4.68
C GLY A 117 -3.75 0.75 -5.45
N ILE A 118 -3.70 1.13 -6.71
CA ILE A 118 -2.60 0.81 -7.64
C ILE A 118 -2.10 2.11 -8.27
N LEU A 119 -0.79 2.33 -8.23
CA LEU A 119 -0.09 3.36 -8.99
C LEU A 119 0.63 2.69 -10.16
N GLY A 120 0.35 3.11 -11.39
CA GLY A 120 0.92 2.50 -12.59
C GLY A 120 1.43 3.51 -13.61
N ILE A 121 2.46 3.11 -14.35
CA ILE A 121 3.10 3.98 -15.37
C ILE A 121 2.90 3.43 -16.78
N THR A 122 2.77 2.12 -16.94
CA THR A 122 2.89 1.44 -18.24
C THR A 122 1.63 0.79 -18.78
N PHE A 123 0.55 0.74 -18.03
CA PHE A 123 -0.65 -0.01 -18.42
C PHE A 123 -1.29 0.50 -19.71
N ASN A 124 -1.85 -0.43 -20.48
CA ASN A 124 -2.79 -0.17 -21.55
C ASN A 124 -4.23 -0.31 -21.06
N THR A 125 -5.20 0.18 -21.84
CA THR A 125 -6.62 0.13 -21.49
C THR A 125 -7.12 -1.30 -21.25
N THR A 126 -6.61 -2.27 -22.01
CA THR A 126 -6.98 -3.69 -21.88
C THR A 126 -6.49 -4.28 -20.56
N GLU A 127 -5.32 -3.87 -20.09
CA GLU A 127 -4.74 -4.34 -18.83
C GLU A 127 -5.47 -3.75 -17.63
N LEU A 128 -5.86 -2.47 -17.70
CA LEU A 128 -6.62 -1.80 -16.64
C LEU A 128 -7.93 -2.52 -16.30
N SER A 129 -8.57 -3.15 -17.26
CA SER A 129 -9.81 -3.91 -17.00
C SER A 129 -9.60 -5.05 -16.00
N GLN A 130 -8.38 -5.50 -15.80
CA GLN A 130 -8.03 -6.56 -14.84
C GLN A 130 -7.91 -6.06 -13.39
N ALA A 131 -7.88 -4.74 -13.19
CA ALA A 131 -7.84 -4.14 -11.85
C ALA A 131 -9.19 -4.26 -11.11
N GLY A 132 -10.28 -4.64 -11.80
CA GLY A 132 -11.61 -4.75 -11.23
C GLY A 132 -12.05 -3.42 -10.58
N ASP A 133 -12.52 -3.49 -9.34
CA ASP A 133 -12.97 -2.32 -8.56
C ASP A 133 -11.81 -1.63 -7.81
N THR A 134 -10.57 -2.11 -7.93
CA THR A 134 -9.42 -1.49 -7.24
C THR A 134 -9.08 -0.16 -7.88
N PRO A 135 -9.03 0.95 -7.13
CA PRO A 135 -8.67 2.26 -7.67
C PRO A 135 -7.29 2.24 -8.32
N VAL A 136 -7.20 2.76 -9.55
CA VAL A 136 -5.94 2.88 -10.29
C VAL A 136 -5.68 4.34 -10.60
N VAL A 137 -4.48 4.79 -10.26
CA VAL A 137 -3.93 6.10 -10.66
C VAL A 137 -2.78 5.88 -11.62
N MET A 138 -2.87 6.51 -12.79
CA MET A 138 -1.82 6.48 -13.79
C MET A 138 -0.87 7.67 -13.61
N ILE A 139 0.41 7.45 -13.84
CA ILE A 139 1.41 8.50 -13.83
C ILE A 139 1.89 8.74 -15.27
N ASP A 140 1.84 9.99 -15.71
CA ASP A 140 2.26 10.47 -17.04
C ASP A 140 1.55 9.79 -18.24
N ARG A 141 0.43 9.12 -18.02
CA ARG A 141 -0.31 8.45 -19.08
C ARG A 141 -1.81 8.61 -18.90
N HIS A 142 -2.43 9.30 -19.86
CA HIS A 142 -3.89 9.41 -19.91
C HIS A 142 -4.50 8.18 -20.56
N LEU A 143 -5.33 7.46 -19.80
CA LEU A 143 -6.19 6.41 -20.33
C LEU A 143 -7.65 6.77 -20.07
N ALA A 144 -8.53 6.37 -20.96
CA ALA A 144 -9.97 6.58 -20.78
C ALA A 144 -10.43 5.96 -19.44
N ASN A 145 -11.18 6.73 -18.66
CA ASN A 145 -11.72 6.33 -17.34
C ASN A 145 -10.68 6.07 -16.24
N SER A 146 -9.45 6.61 -16.36
CA SER A 146 -8.46 6.56 -15.29
C SER A 146 -8.18 7.94 -14.71
N VAL A 147 -7.87 7.97 -13.41
CA VAL A 147 -7.25 9.14 -12.78
C VAL A 147 -5.79 9.19 -13.22
N CYS A 148 -5.33 10.36 -13.67
CA CYS A 148 -3.96 10.52 -14.12
C CYS A 148 -3.30 11.70 -13.41
N VAL A 149 -2.05 11.50 -12.99
CA VAL A 149 -1.14 12.54 -12.52
C VAL A 149 -0.08 12.77 -13.60
N THR A 150 0.03 13.98 -14.10
CA THR A 150 1.00 14.36 -15.14
C THR A 150 1.84 15.52 -14.67
N SER A 151 3.10 15.57 -15.15
CA SER A 151 3.95 16.76 -15.06
C SER A 151 3.68 17.69 -16.24
N ASP A 152 3.80 19.01 -16.00
CA ASP A 152 3.75 19.99 -17.08
C ASP A 152 5.08 20.00 -17.85
N ASN A 153 5.24 19.02 -18.72
CA ASN A 153 6.45 18.84 -19.52
C ASN A 153 6.66 19.98 -20.54
N PHE A 154 5.60 20.69 -20.92
CA PHE A 154 5.69 21.82 -21.85
C PHE A 154 6.39 23.01 -21.18
N HIS A 155 5.96 23.38 -19.97
CA HIS A 155 6.64 24.43 -19.22
C HIS A 155 8.03 24.01 -18.74
N GLY A 156 8.20 22.75 -18.30
CA GLY A 156 9.50 22.20 -17.92
C GLY A 156 10.53 22.28 -19.05
N GLY A 157 10.15 21.93 -20.28
CA GLY A 157 11.02 22.04 -21.46
C GLY A 157 11.38 23.47 -21.84
N SER A 158 10.49 24.45 -21.62
CA SER A 158 10.74 25.87 -21.96
C SER A 158 11.80 26.54 -21.08
N TRP A 159 12.04 26.01 -19.85
CA TRP A 159 13.08 26.53 -18.96
C TRP A 159 14.49 26.09 -19.36
N GLN A 160 14.63 24.90 -19.95
CA GLN A 160 15.94 24.39 -20.41
C GLN A 160 16.45 25.09 -21.68
N CYS A 161 15.59 25.72 -22.48
CA CYS A 161 15.98 26.44 -23.67
C CYS A 161 16.41 27.91 -23.43
N ARG A 162 16.45 28.38 -22.18
CA ARG A 162 16.81 29.77 -21.82
C ARG A 162 18.12 29.91 -21.05
N SER A 163 18.93 28.85 -20.97
CA SER A 163 20.26 28.87 -20.32
C SER A 163 21.39 28.75 -21.33
#